data_0f27e11dbdc46babd2ac0f37d23df5e3
#
_entry.id   0f27e11dbdc46babd2ac0f37d23df5e3
#
_cell.length_a   1.000
_cell.length_b   1.000
_cell.length_c   1.000
_cell.angle_alpha   90.00
_cell.angle_beta   90.00
_cell.angle_gamma   90.00
#
_symmetry.space_group_name_H-M   'P 1'
#
loop_
_entity.id
_entity.type
_entity.pdbx_description
1 polymer ?
#
loop_
_entity_poly.entity_id
_entity_poly.type
_entity_poly.pdbx_seq_one_letter_code
_entity_poly.pdbx_strand_id
1 'polypeptide(L)'
;MKLLTLNCHSWQEENQLEKIKYIAQIIKENDYDIIALQEVSQHIENSLYEGILREDNYMLLLKKELKNLNVDNYESVWDFSHMGYDVYEEGLCLLSKHPIVEKESFYITNGDSKYNWKSRKVVKASVDYNGEVIDFVSCHLGWWNDEEEPFKIQVQNLNKRINNDRQTFLLGDFNNNANIRNEGYDFIKNTGWIDTYDLSHTKDEGITVKGKIDGWEENKSKLRLDLILTNKNIDVKSSNVIFNGSNKDVVSDHYGVEVEL
;
A
#
# COMPACT_ATOMS: atom_id res chain seq x y z
N MET A 1 -7.46 15.43 -6.17
CA MET A 1 -7.04 14.49 -5.10
C MET A 1 -5.69 13.88 -5.48
N LYS A 2 -4.77 13.80 -4.52
CA LYS A 2 -3.46 13.17 -4.74
C LYS A 2 -3.30 11.92 -3.87
N LEU A 3 -2.99 10.80 -4.48
CA LEU A 3 -2.83 9.50 -3.84
C LEU A 3 -1.37 9.05 -3.91
N LEU A 4 -0.89 8.37 -2.87
CA LEU A 4 0.41 7.71 -2.84
C LEU A 4 0.24 6.28 -2.32
N THR A 5 0.90 5.31 -2.93
CA THR A 5 1.16 4.00 -2.33
C THR A 5 2.65 3.69 -2.33
N LEU A 6 3.13 3.01 -1.28
CA LEU A 6 4.51 2.58 -1.13
C LEU A 6 4.58 1.33 -0.25
N ASN A 7 5.14 0.25 -0.77
CA ASN A 7 5.66 -0.83 0.07
C ASN A 7 6.96 -0.32 0.71
N CYS A 8 6.98 -0.27 2.05
CA CYS A 8 8.05 0.41 2.81
C CYS A 8 9.25 -0.48 3.09
N HIS A 9 9.11 -1.82 2.94
CA HIS A 9 10.13 -2.80 3.33
C HIS A 9 10.74 -2.48 4.69
N SER A 10 9.86 -2.15 5.66
CA SER A 10 10.27 -1.50 6.91
C SER A 10 11.11 -2.39 7.80
N TRP A 11 12.16 -1.78 8.38
CA TRP A 11 13.21 -2.40 9.20
C TRP A 11 14.12 -3.37 8.44
N GLN A 12 13.97 -3.53 7.12
CA GLN A 12 14.88 -4.28 6.26
C GLN A 12 15.80 -3.36 5.45
N GLU A 13 15.50 -2.05 5.45
CA GLU A 13 16.26 -1.06 4.70
C GLU A 13 17.43 -0.47 5.50
N GLU A 14 18.56 -0.27 4.85
CA GLU A 14 19.66 0.48 5.45
C GLU A 14 19.25 1.95 5.69
N ASN A 15 19.76 2.54 6.80
CA ASN A 15 19.48 3.92 7.18
C ASN A 15 17.98 4.25 7.29
N GLN A 16 17.19 3.31 7.78
CA GLN A 16 15.72 3.38 7.81
C GLN A 16 15.18 4.69 8.37
N LEU A 17 15.75 5.20 9.48
CA LEU A 17 15.26 6.45 10.10
C LEU A 17 15.49 7.68 9.21
N GLU A 18 16.58 7.72 8.46
CA GLU A 18 16.83 8.80 7.49
C GLU A 18 15.87 8.71 6.30
N LYS A 19 15.57 7.48 5.84
CA LYS A 19 14.57 7.25 4.80
C LYS A 19 13.18 7.68 5.25
N ILE A 20 12.78 7.40 6.49
CA ILE A 20 11.50 7.88 7.07
C ILE A 20 11.43 9.41 7.07
N LYS A 21 12.50 10.09 7.50
CA LYS A 21 12.56 11.56 7.45
C LYS A 21 12.42 12.11 6.04
N TYR A 22 13.10 11.47 5.08
CA TYR A 22 13.02 11.86 3.69
C TYR A 22 11.62 11.64 3.11
N ILE A 23 10.98 10.51 3.39
CA ILE A 23 9.59 10.25 3.01
C ILE A 23 8.66 11.33 3.60
N ALA A 24 8.82 11.68 4.88
CA ALA A 24 8.02 12.74 5.51
C ALA A 24 8.20 14.09 4.81
N GLN A 25 9.44 14.45 4.41
CA GLN A 25 9.69 15.66 3.64
C GLN A 25 8.97 15.64 2.29
N ILE A 26 9.02 14.53 1.55
CA ILE A 26 8.36 14.40 0.25
C ILE A 26 6.83 14.42 0.39
N ILE A 27 6.28 13.79 1.44
CA ILE A 27 4.85 13.88 1.76
C ILE A 27 4.43 15.34 1.98
N LYS A 28 5.22 16.11 2.74
CA LYS A 28 4.97 17.55 2.94
C LYS A 28 5.04 18.33 1.63
N GLU A 29 6.04 18.07 0.78
CA GLU A 29 6.24 18.78 -0.49
C GLU A 29 5.10 18.51 -1.48
N ASN A 30 4.68 17.26 -1.61
CA ASN A 30 3.68 16.84 -2.60
C ASN A 30 2.25 16.98 -2.09
N ASP A 31 2.06 17.06 -0.78
CA ASP A 31 0.77 17.34 -0.14
C ASP A 31 -0.32 16.31 -0.50
N TYR A 32 -0.01 15.00 -0.36
CA TYR A 32 -0.94 13.92 -0.66
C TYR A 32 -2.18 13.93 0.23
N ASP A 33 -3.34 13.63 -0.35
CA ASP A 33 -4.61 13.49 0.38
C ASP A 33 -4.70 12.16 1.10
N ILE A 34 -4.29 11.06 0.42
CA ILE A 34 -4.32 9.69 0.93
C ILE A 34 -2.97 9.02 0.65
N ILE A 35 -2.47 8.31 1.66
CA ILE A 35 -1.23 7.52 1.57
C ILE A 35 -1.52 6.11 2.06
N ALA A 36 -1.26 5.11 1.24
CA ALA A 36 -1.32 3.70 1.59
C ALA A 36 0.09 3.11 1.68
N LEU A 37 0.41 2.52 2.82
CA LEU A 37 1.72 1.92 3.04
C LEU A 37 1.56 0.41 3.32
N GLN A 38 2.48 -0.38 2.78
CA GLN A 38 2.57 -1.82 2.98
C GLN A 38 3.88 -2.14 3.71
N GLU A 39 3.96 -3.31 4.32
CA GLU A 39 5.08 -3.76 5.16
C GLU A 39 5.42 -2.75 6.27
N VAL A 40 4.39 -2.21 6.88
CA VAL A 40 4.50 -1.26 8.00
C VAL A 40 4.65 -2.04 9.30
N SER A 41 5.90 -2.30 9.68
CA SER A 41 6.26 -3.24 10.74
C SER A 41 6.59 -2.55 12.06
N GLN A 42 6.55 -3.36 13.14
CA GLN A 42 7.04 -3.03 14.48
C GLN A 42 7.65 -4.28 15.11
N HIS A 43 8.69 -4.13 15.94
CA HIS A 43 9.38 -5.25 16.55
C HIS A 43 8.64 -5.76 17.79
N ILE A 44 8.43 -7.09 17.90
CA ILE A 44 7.62 -7.72 18.96
C ILE A 44 8.12 -7.47 20.38
N GLU A 45 9.41 -7.19 20.55
CA GLU A 45 9.99 -6.92 21.87
C GLU A 45 9.94 -5.44 22.27
N ASN A 46 9.53 -4.55 21.37
CA ASN A 46 9.44 -3.13 21.68
C ASN A 46 8.25 -2.81 22.60
N SER A 47 8.38 -1.73 23.37
CA SER A 47 7.34 -1.29 24.29
C SER A 47 6.05 -0.92 23.54
N LEU A 48 4.91 -1.25 24.14
CA LEU A 48 3.61 -0.78 23.64
C LEU A 48 3.50 0.74 23.86
N TYR A 49 3.08 1.44 22.80
CA TYR A 49 2.78 2.86 22.83
C TYR A 49 1.29 3.11 23.13
N GLU A 50 0.40 2.55 22.31
CA GLU A 50 -1.04 2.67 22.45
C GLU A 50 -1.76 1.48 21.77
N GLY A 51 -2.68 0.82 22.49
CA GLY A 51 -3.41 -0.32 21.95
C GLY A 51 -2.47 -1.45 21.52
N ILE A 52 -2.42 -1.72 20.24
CA ILE A 52 -1.52 -2.73 19.64
C ILE A 52 -0.26 -2.11 19.03
N LEU A 53 -0.14 -0.79 19.03
CA LEU A 53 1.00 -0.08 18.46
C LEU A 53 2.19 -0.09 19.42
N ARG A 54 3.38 -0.28 18.88
CA ARG A 54 4.65 -0.21 19.59
C ARG A 54 5.41 1.06 19.25
N GLU A 55 6.35 1.46 20.12
CA GLU A 55 7.09 2.72 19.99
C GLU A 55 7.90 2.84 18.68
N ASP A 56 8.32 1.71 18.12
CA ASP A 56 9.04 1.63 16.85
C ASP A 56 8.14 1.39 15.63
N ASN A 57 6.82 1.42 15.79
CA ASN A 57 5.93 1.26 14.64
C ASN A 57 6.27 2.27 13.54
N TYR A 58 6.54 1.79 12.33
CA TYR A 58 6.99 2.62 11.22
C TYR A 58 6.03 3.80 10.94
N MET A 59 4.70 3.58 10.99
CA MET A 59 3.71 4.65 10.83
C MET A 59 3.83 5.72 11.91
N LEU A 60 4.03 5.31 13.19
CA LEU A 60 4.20 6.27 14.29
C LEU A 60 5.44 7.14 14.10
N LEU A 61 6.55 6.53 13.67
CA LEU A 61 7.79 7.27 13.40
C LEU A 61 7.60 8.22 12.22
N LEU A 62 6.96 7.80 11.14
CA LEU A 62 6.64 8.67 10.00
C LEU A 62 5.74 9.85 10.43
N LYS A 63 4.69 9.60 11.22
CA LYS A 63 3.83 10.68 11.76
C LYS A 63 4.60 11.63 12.68
N LYS A 64 5.55 11.13 13.46
CA LYS A 64 6.43 11.96 14.29
C LYS A 64 7.29 12.89 13.43
N GLU A 65 7.88 12.37 12.35
CA GLU A 65 8.68 13.20 11.43
C GLU A 65 7.80 14.20 10.66
N LEU A 66 6.60 13.85 10.25
CA LEU A 66 5.64 14.79 9.68
C LEU A 66 5.30 15.93 10.66
N LYS A 67 5.06 15.60 11.93
CA LYS A 67 4.81 16.59 12.97
C LYS A 67 6.01 17.52 13.19
N ASN A 68 7.25 17.01 13.14
CA ASN A 68 8.47 17.81 13.20
C ASN A 68 8.56 18.82 12.04
N LEU A 69 7.92 18.50 10.91
CA LEU A 69 7.81 19.36 9.74
C LEU A 69 6.54 20.28 9.76
N ASN A 70 5.81 20.34 10.88
CA ASN A 70 4.53 21.03 11.05
C ASN A 70 3.41 20.51 10.13
N VAL A 71 3.41 19.19 9.89
CA VAL A 71 2.33 18.45 9.20
C VAL A 71 1.73 17.48 10.21
N ASP A 72 0.61 17.85 10.85
CA ASP A 72 -0.02 17.09 11.94
C ASP A 72 -1.49 16.72 11.66
N ASN A 73 -1.94 16.96 10.43
CA ASN A 73 -3.33 16.79 10.01
C ASN A 73 -3.66 15.43 9.41
N TYR A 74 -2.75 14.44 9.45
CA TYR A 74 -3.06 13.10 8.99
C TYR A 74 -3.71 12.26 10.09
N GLU A 75 -4.97 11.85 9.88
CA GLU A 75 -5.55 10.70 10.56
C GLU A 75 -4.94 9.41 10.03
N SER A 76 -4.97 8.34 10.84
CA SER A 76 -4.35 7.08 10.44
C SER A 76 -5.12 5.86 10.93
N VAL A 77 -4.95 4.78 10.21
CA VAL A 77 -5.33 3.42 10.60
C VAL A 77 -4.20 2.47 10.23
N TRP A 78 -3.87 1.59 11.16
CA TRP A 78 -2.89 0.51 10.98
C TRP A 78 -3.43 -0.75 11.61
N ASP A 79 -3.18 -1.88 10.99
CA ASP A 79 -3.39 -3.18 11.60
C ASP A 79 -2.33 -4.16 11.08
N PHE A 80 -1.97 -5.11 11.94
CA PHE A 80 -0.96 -6.06 11.59
C PHE A 80 -1.57 -7.32 10.94
N SER A 81 -0.89 -7.86 9.94
CA SER A 81 -1.32 -8.99 9.13
C SER A 81 -0.72 -10.31 9.62
N HIS A 82 0.60 -10.36 9.72
CA HIS A 82 1.33 -11.57 10.10
C HIS A 82 2.68 -11.24 10.73
N MET A 83 3.35 -12.27 11.23
CA MET A 83 4.72 -12.18 11.71
C MET A 83 5.68 -12.25 10.52
N GLY A 84 6.43 -11.18 10.30
CA GLY A 84 7.54 -11.12 9.35
C GLY A 84 8.87 -11.42 10.05
N TYR A 85 9.73 -12.19 9.40
CA TYR A 85 11.08 -12.53 9.88
C TYR A 85 11.12 -13.04 11.34
N ASP A 86 10.04 -13.65 11.83
CA ASP A 86 9.84 -14.15 13.20
C ASP A 86 9.94 -13.10 14.32
N VAL A 87 10.23 -11.84 14.01
CA VAL A 87 10.46 -10.77 14.99
C VAL A 87 9.64 -9.51 14.75
N TYR A 88 8.98 -9.38 13.62
CA TYR A 88 8.17 -8.20 13.31
C TYR A 88 6.68 -8.53 13.22
N GLU A 89 5.86 -7.69 13.83
CA GLU A 89 4.44 -7.60 13.52
C GLU A 89 4.31 -6.74 12.26
N GLU A 90 4.20 -7.39 11.10
CA GLU A 90 4.10 -6.73 9.80
C GLU A 90 2.65 -6.40 9.45
N GLY A 91 2.41 -5.17 9.04
CA GLY A 91 1.06 -4.68 8.79
C GLY A 91 0.95 -3.72 7.62
N LEU A 92 -0.23 -3.12 7.53
CA LEU A 92 -0.59 -2.14 6.52
C LEU A 92 -1.12 -0.88 7.17
N CYS A 93 -0.96 0.24 6.48
CA CYS A 93 -1.37 1.54 6.99
C CYS A 93 -2.09 2.34 5.91
N LEU A 94 -3.04 3.18 6.36
CA LEU A 94 -3.58 4.30 5.61
C LEU A 94 -3.41 5.59 6.41
N LEU A 95 -2.97 6.65 5.73
CA LEU A 95 -2.96 8.01 6.24
C LEU A 95 -3.91 8.86 5.38
N SER A 96 -4.72 9.69 6.00
CA SER A 96 -5.67 10.58 5.34
C SER A 96 -5.61 11.98 5.92
N LYS A 97 -5.55 13.02 5.07
CA LYS A 97 -5.75 14.41 5.49
C LYS A 97 -7.21 14.75 5.79
N HIS A 98 -8.12 13.92 5.28
CA HIS A 98 -9.55 14.11 5.42
C HIS A 98 -10.08 13.20 6.53
N PRO A 99 -11.23 13.53 7.16
CA PRO A 99 -11.76 12.75 8.26
C PRO A 99 -12.03 11.29 7.87
N ILE A 100 -11.53 10.34 8.67
CA ILE A 100 -11.83 8.92 8.52
C ILE A 100 -13.11 8.61 9.31
N VAL A 101 -14.20 8.32 8.60
CA VAL A 101 -15.51 8.06 9.20
C VAL A 101 -15.76 6.60 9.56
N GLU A 102 -15.09 5.66 8.88
CA GLU A 102 -15.14 4.22 9.18
C GLU A 102 -13.74 3.62 9.01
N LYS A 103 -13.37 2.69 9.91
CA LYS A 103 -12.11 1.93 9.84
C LYS A 103 -12.42 0.45 9.90
N GLU A 104 -11.81 -0.33 9.02
CA GLU A 104 -11.99 -1.77 8.96
C GLU A 104 -10.67 -2.45 8.55
N SER A 105 -10.41 -3.64 9.11
CA SER A 105 -9.36 -4.53 8.62
C SER A 105 -9.87 -5.95 8.60
N PHE A 106 -9.48 -6.73 7.58
CA PHE A 106 -9.94 -8.11 7.46
C PHE A 106 -8.97 -8.94 6.62
N TYR A 107 -8.91 -10.23 6.94
CA TYR A 107 -8.18 -11.20 6.14
C TYR A 107 -8.87 -11.47 4.81
N ILE A 108 -8.07 -11.57 3.74
CA ILE A 108 -8.51 -11.91 2.39
C ILE A 108 -8.01 -13.29 1.96
N THR A 109 -7.12 -13.91 2.73
CA THR A 109 -6.67 -15.31 2.61
C THR A 109 -7.69 -16.29 3.18
N ASN A 110 -7.54 -17.58 2.88
CA ASN A 110 -8.34 -18.63 3.53
C ASN A 110 -7.98 -18.77 5.01
N GLY A 111 -6.70 -18.68 5.32
CA GLY A 111 -6.18 -18.65 6.69
C GLY A 111 -6.12 -17.22 7.24
N ASP A 112 -6.23 -17.12 8.57
CA ASP A 112 -6.12 -15.87 9.34
C ASP A 112 -5.03 -15.96 10.42
N SER A 113 -4.14 -16.93 10.28
CA SER A 113 -3.06 -17.15 11.26
C SER A 113 -1.98 -16.08 11.12
N LYS A 114 -1.79 -15.32 12.16
CA LYS A 114 -0.69 -14.34 12.26
C LYS A 114 0.71 -14.96 12.18
N TYR A 115 0.84 -16.26 12.38
CA TYR A 115 2.11 -16.98 12.27
C TYR A 115 2.36 -17.56 10.87
N ASN A 116 1.41 -17.44 9.96
CA ASN A 116 1.60 -17.76 8.57
C ASN A 116 1.91 -16.47 7.80
N TRP A 117 3.16 -16.31 7.36
CA TRP A 117 3.61 -15.14 6.60
C TRP A 117 2.88 -14.93 5.27
N LYS A 118 2.19 -15.96 4.76
CA LYS A 118 1.31 -15.87 3.59
C LYS A 118 -0.09 -15.33 3.90
N SER A 119 -0.46 -15.20 5.18
CA SER A 119 -1.73 -14.59 5.54
C SER A 119 -1.75 -13.13 5.12
N ARG A 120 -2.76 -12.74 4.34
CA ARG A 120 -2.92 -11.38 3.83
C ARG A 120 -4.15 -10.73 4.43
N LYS A 121 -3.92 -9.58 5.03
CA LYS A 121 -4.97 -8.69 5.53
C LYS A 121 -4.97 -7.43 4.70
N VAL A 122 -6.10 -6.76 4.58
CA VAL A 122 -6.19 -5.40 4.06
C VAL A 122 -6.67 -4.46 5.15
N VAL A 123 -6.26 -3.21 5.05
CA VAL A 123 -6.72 -2.11 5.90
C VAL A 123 -7.54 -1.17 5.05
N LYS A 124 -8.80 -0.90 5.46
CA LYS A 124 -9.73 -0.03 4.78
C LYS A 124 -10.08 1.18 5.65
N ALA A 125 -10.12 2.35 5.03
CA ALA A 125 -10.64 3.59 5.60
C ALA A 125 -11.71 4.16 4.68
N SER A 126 -12.90 4.45 5.22
CA SER A 126 -13.90 5.28 4.55
C SER A 126 -13.64 6.73 4.94
N VAL A 127 -13.42 7.59 3.98
CA VAL A 127 -12.97 8.97 4.17
C VAL A 127 -14.03 9.93 3.66
N ASP A 128 -14.38 10.95 4.45
CA ASP A 128 -15.23 12.04 3.98
C ASP A 128 -14.37 13.02 3.15
N TYR A 129 -14.49 12.94 1.85
CA TYR A 129 -13.85 13.86 0.93
C TYR A 129 -14.87 14.87 0.38
N ASN A 130 -14.91 16.06 1.00
CA ASN A 130 -15.82 17.15 0.62
C ASN A 130 -17.32 16.77 0.63
N GLY A 131 -17.74 15.94 1.59
CA GLY A 131 -19.12 15.48 1.75
C GLY A 131 -19.48 14.22 0.98
N GLU A 132 -18.52 13.63 0.25
CA GLU A 132 -18.64 12.31 -0.38
C GLU A 132 -17.79 11.29 0.39
N VAL A 133 -18.38 10.15 0.76
CA VAL A 133 -17.64 9.06 1.42
C VAL A 133 -17.00 8.17 0.37
N ILE A 134 -15.66 8.13 0.37
CA ILE A 134 -14.84 7.33 -0.53
C ILE A 134 -14.08 6.27 0.29
N ASP A 135 -14.05 5.03 -0.19
CA ASP A 135 -13.32 3.95 0.45
C ASP A 135 -11.89 3.83 -0.13
N PHE A 136 -10.90 3.75 0.76
CA PHE A 136 -9.50 3.50 0.41
C PHE A 136 -9.05 2.22 1.10
N VAL A 137 -8.36 1.35 0.37
CA VAL A 137 -7.91 0.04 0.86
C VAL A 137 -6.41 -0.09 0.60
N SER A 138 -5.62 -0.19 1.67
CA SER A 138 -4.21 -0.58 1.57
C SER A 138 -4.12 -2.09 1.39
N CYS A 139 -3.47 -2.51 0.31
CA CYS A 139 -3.38 -3.89 -0.15
C CYS A 139 -1.92 -4.36 -0.19
N HIS A 140 -1.68 -5.57 0.32
CA HIS A 140 -0.47 -6.34 0.06
C HIS A 140 -0.90 -7.79 -0.20
N LEU A 141 -1.07 -8.15 -1.48
CA LEU A 141 -1.57 -9.45 -1.90
C LEU A 141 -0.43 -10.46 -2.12
N GLY A 142 -0.78 -11.72 -2.26
CA GLY A 142 0.16 -12.79 -2.58
C GLY A 142 0.31 -13.01 -4.10
N TRP A 143 1.07 -14.03 -4.47
CA TRP A 143 1.43 -14.36 -5.84
C TRP A 143 0.36 -15.15 -6.58
N TRP A 144 0.34 -15.02 -7.91
CA TRP A 144 -0.62 -15.71 -8.77
C TRP A 144 -0.65 -17.23 -8.60
N ASN A 145 0.53 -17.84 -8.57
CA ASN A 145 0.71 -19.28 -8.53
C ASN A 145 0.93 -19.83 -7.12
N ASP A 146 0.61 -19.08 -6.04
CA ASP A 146 0.70 -19.63 -4.69
C ASP A 146 -0.39 -20.69 -4.48
N GLU A 147 0.04 -21.92 -4.08
CA GLU A 147 -0.88 -23.05 -3.88
C GLU A 147 -1.59 -23.03 -2.53
N GLU A 148 -0.99 -22.41 -1.50
CA GLU A 148 -1.53 -22.36 -0.15
C GLU A 148 -2.58 -21.25 -0.03
N GLU A 149 -2.23 -20.03 -0.49
CA GLU A 149 -3.08 -18.85 -0.44
C GLU A 149 -3.21 -18.21 -1.84
N PRO A 150 -3.98 -18.83 -2.74
CA PRO A 150 -4.07 -18.41 -4.14
C PRO A 150 -4.56 -16.96 -4.29
N PHE A 151 -3.90 -16.18 -5.13
CA PHE A 151 -4.28 -14.80 -5.44
C PHE A 151 -5.77 -14.66 -5.84
N LYS A 152 -6.29 -15.63 -6.59
CA LYS A 152 -7.70 -15.65 -7.01
C LYS A 152 -8.67 -15.60 -5.83
N ILE A 153 -8.37 -16.37 -4.78
CA ILE A 153 -9.19 -16.41 -3.56
C ILE A 153 -9.11 -15.08 -2.82
N GLN A 154 -7.91 -14.50 -2.73
CA GLN A 154 -7.70 -13.21 -2.08
C GLN A 154 -8.54 -12.12 -2.76
N VAL A 155 -8.51 -12.01 -4.09
CA VAL A 155 -9.32 -11.05 -4.84
C VAL A 155 -10.82 -11.31 -4.68
N GLN A 156 -11.26 -12.58 -4.69
CA GLN A 156 -12.66 -12.93 -4.48
C GLN A 156 -13.16 -12.55 -3.09
N ASN A 157 -12.33 -12.78 -2.05
CA ASN A 157 -12.67 -12.44 -0.66
C ASN A 157 -12.66 -10.92 -0.47
N LEU A 158 -11.71 -10.21 -1.04
CA LEU A 158 -11.68 -8.74 -1.07
C LEU A 158 -12.98 -8.19 -1.68
N ASN A 159 -13.35 -8.65 -2.87
CA ASN A 159 -14.53 -8.16 -3.59
C ASN A 159 -15.85 -8.38 -2.82
N LYS A 160 -15.97 -9.44 -2.01
CA LYS A 160 -17.14 -9.67 -1.14
C LYS A 160 -17.33 -8.61 -0.06
N ARG A 161 -16.26 -7.88 0.29
CA ARG A 161 -16.25 -6.87 1.37
C ARG A 161 -16.29 -5.43 0.85
N ILE A 162 -16.19 -5.24 -0.46
CA ILE A 162 -16.26 -3.91 -1.08
C ILE A 162 -17.72 -3.51 -1.33
N ASN A 163 -18.05 -2.29 -0.93
CA ASN A 163 -19.34 -1.69 -1.26
C ASN A 163 -19.28 -1.10 -2.67
N ASN A 164 -19.93 -1.75 -3.64
CA ASN A 164 -19.91 -1.32 -5.03
C ASN A 164 -20.65 0.01 -5.31
N ASP A 165 -21.49 0.47 -4.39
CA ASP A 165 -22.18 1.75 -4.53
C ASP A 165 -21.25 2.93 -4.23
N ARG A 166 -20.21 2.72 -3.40
CA ARG A 166 -19.20 3.73 -3.08
C ARG A 166 -18.06 3.71 -4.10
N GLN A 167 -17.48 4.89 -4.34
CA GLN A 167 -16.17 4.98 -4.98
C GLN A 167 -15.14 4.29 -4.07
N THR A 168 -14.38 3.37 -4.63
CA THR A 168 -13.33 2.66 -3.88
C THR A 168 -12.03 2.67 -4.66
N PHE A 169 -10.92 2.89 -3.93
CA PHE A 169 -9.57 2.74 -4.43
C PHE A 169 -8.86 1.59 -3.70
N LEU A 170 -8.21 0.70 -4.45
CA LEU A 170 -7.24 -0.25 -3.94
C LEU A 170 -5.84 0.30 -4.25
N LEU A 171 -5.01 0.44 -3.22
CA LEU A 171 -3.66 0.99 -3.34
C LEU A 171 -2.68 -0.01 -2.71
N GLY A 172 -1.64 -0.39 -3.43
CA GLY A 172 -0.62 -1.23 -2.82
C GLY A 172 0.15 -2.13 -3.75
N ASP A 173 0.81 -3.10 -3.10
CA ASP A 173 1.56 -4.18 -3.73
C ASP A 173 0.63 -5.38 -3.99
N PHE A 174 0.43 -5.67 -5.26
CA PHE A 174 -0.41 -6.80 -5.69
C PHE A 174 0.40 -8.06 -5.97
N ASN A 175 1.73 -8.02 -5.88
CA ASN A 175 2.64 -9.15 -6.16
C ASN A 175 2.35 -9.88 -7.49
N ASN A 176 1.76 -9.17 -8.44
CA ASN A 176 1.42 -9.68 -9.77
C ASN A 176 1.82 -8.65 -10.83
N ASN A 177 2.78 -9.02 -11.68
CA ASN A 177 3.31 -8.10 -12.67
C ASN A 177 2.24 -7.72 -13.71
N ALA A 178 1.88 -6.44 -13.75
CA ALA A 178 0.90 -5.91 -14.67
C ALA A 178 1.27 -6.06 -16.17
N ASN A 179 2.52 -6.37 -16.46
CA ASN A 179 3.00 -6.63 -17.83
C ASN A 179 2.84 -8.09 -18.27
N ILE A 180 2.44 -9.01 -17.37
CA ILE A 180 2.19 -10.42 -17.70
C ILE A 180 0.69 -10.61 -17.93
N ARG A 181 0.34 -11.20 -19.10
CA ARG A 181 -1.05 -11.40 -19.49
C ARG A 181 -1.59 -12.76 -19.01
N ASN A 182 -2.90 -12.83 -18.79
CA ASN A 182 -3.65 -14.01 -18.34
C ASN A 182 -3.28 -14.50 -16.93
N GLU A 183 -2.66 -13.62 -16.10
CA GLU A 183 -2.34 -13.86 -14.71
C GLU A 183 -3.07 -12.86 -13.78
N GLY A 184 -2.55 -12.63 -12.58
CA GLY A 184 -3.24 -11.91 -11.52
C GLY A 184 -3.71 -10.50 -11.90
N TYR A 185 -2.92 -9.74 -12.65
CA TYR A 185 -3.33 -8.42 -13.11
C TYR A 185 -4.57 -8.48 -14.02
N ASP A 186 -4.58 -9.38 -15.02
CA ASP A 186 -5.76 -9.54 -15.87
C ASP A 186 -6.94 -10.08 -15.08
N PHE A 187 -6.69 -10.99 -14.13
CA PHE A 187 -7.75 -11.55 -13.30
C PHE A 187 -8.46 -10.47 -12.48
N ILE A 188 -7.72 -9.61 -11.74
CA ILE A 188 -8.33 -8.57 -10.91
C ILE A 188 -9.10 -7.55 -11.77
N LYS A 189 -8.56 -7.16 -12.92
CA LYS A 189 -9.26 -6.27 -13.86
C LYS A 189 -10.55 -6.90 -14.39
N ASN A 190 -10.56 -8.20 -14.66
CA ASN A 190 -11.76 -8.92 -15.12
C ASN A 190 -12.85 -9.03 -14.04
N THR A 191 -12.54 -8.73 -12.78
CA THR A 191 -13.54 -8.63 -11.69
C THR A 191 -14.16 -7.23 -11.55
N GLY A 192 -13.79 -6.27 -12.41
CA GLY A 192 -14.40 -4.95 -12.48
C GLY A 192 -13.49 -3.80 -12.02
N TRP A 193 -12.27 -4.08 -11.59
CA TRP A 193 -11.31 -3.03 -11.23
C TRP A 193 -10.67 -2.41 -12.46
N ILE A 194 -10.49 -1.10 -12.41
CA ILE A 194 -9.88 -0.28 -13.45
C ILE A 194 -8.56 0.26 -12.93
N ASP A 195 -7.51 0.14 -13.71
CA ASP A 195 -6.22 0.68 -13.35
C ASP A 195 -6.15 2.18 -13.63
N THR A 196 -5.84 2.98 -12.62
CA THR A 196 -5.68 4.44 -12.77
C THR A 196 -4.56 4.80 -13.74
N TYR A 197 -3.54 3.93 -13.85
CA TYR A 197 -2.50 4.06 -14.85
C TYR A 197 -3.05 4.02 -16.28
N ASP A 198 -4.02 3.13 -16.57
CA ASP A 198 -4.66 3.05 -17.89
C ASP A 198 -5.51 4.29 -18.21
N LEU A 199 -6.13 4.88 -17.16
CA LEU A 199 -6.96 6.07 -17.28
C LEU A 199 -6.17 7.37 -17.40
N SER A 200 -4.90 7.39 -16.96
CA SER A 200 -4.13 8.63 -16.82
C SER A 200 -3.79 9.30 -18.15
N HIS A 201 -3.95 10.63 -18.20
CA HIS A 201 -3.57 11.44 -19.36
C HIS A 201 -2.05 11.48 -19.55
N THR A 202 -1.30 11.52 -18.44
CA THR A 202 0.18 11.48 -18.46
C THR A 202 0.67 10.39 -17.50
N LYS A 203 1.70 9.67 -17.92
CA LYS A 203 2.31 8.58 -17.15
C LYS A 203 3.72 8.28 -17.58
N ASP A 204 4.49 7.72 -16.67
CA ASP A 204 5.82 7.16 -16.97
C ASP A 204 5.75 5.67 -17.38
N GLU A 205 6.86 4.92 -17.26
CA GLU A 205 6.87 3.48 -17.58
C GLU A 205 6.09 2.62 -16.54
N GLY A 206 5.74 3.15 -15.38
CA GLY A 206 5.02 2.45 -14.31
C GLY A 206 5.82 1.35 -13.60
N ILE A 207 7.14 1.32 -13.72
CA ILE A 207 7.98 0.27 -13.17
C ILE A 207 8.23 0.53 -11.68
N THR A 208 7.74 -0.36 -10.83
CA THR A 208 7.84 -0.21 -9.37
C THR A 208 8.93 -1.07 -8.74
N VAL A 209 9.45 -2.06 -9.46
CA VAL A 209 10.56 -2.92 -9.00
C VAL A 209 11.60 -3.10 -10.11
N LYS A 210 12.87 -2.96 -9.75
CA LYS A 210 14.02 -3.26 -10.62
C LYS A 210 14.94 -4.24 -9.91
N GLY A 211 15.14 -5.41 -10.54
CA GLY A 211 16.03 -6.43 -10.01
C GLY A 211 15.34 -7.41 -9.07
N LYS A 212 16.10 -7.94 -8.13
CA LYS A 212 15.63 -8.96 -7.17
C LYS A 212 15.15 -8.28 -5.90
N ILE A 213 14.03 -8.74 -5.41
CA ILE A 213 13.45 -8.39 -4.11
C ILE A 213 12.93 -9.67 -3.45
N ASP A 214 12.55 -9.61 -2.19
CA ASP A 214 11.96 -10.74 -1.47
C ASP A 214 10.70 -11.24 -2.19
N GLY A 215 10.60 -12.56 -2.36
CA GLY A 215 9.54 -13.20 -3.15
C GLY A 215 9.71 -13.15 -4.68
N TRP A 216 10.75 -12.44 -5.16
CA TRP A 216 11.11 -12.32 -6.58
C TRP A 216 12.62 -12.50 -6.81
N GLU A 217 13.25 -13.46 -6.09
CA GLU A 217 14.71 -13.67 -6.06
C GLU A 217 15.29 -14.06 -7.44
N GLU A 218 14.49 -14.69 -8.30
CA GLU A 218 14.90 -15.05 -9.65
C GLU A 218 14.61 -13.99 -10.72
N ASN A 219 14.03 -12.85 -10.30
CA ASN A 219 13.67 -11.79 -11.23
C ASN A 219 14.90 -11.14 -11.88
N LYS A 220 14.83 -10.96 -13.20
CA LYS A 220 15.84 -10.28 -14.03
C LYS A 220 15.26 -9.14 -14.86
N SER A 221 13.98 -8.83 -14.66
CA SER A 221 13.24 -7.85 -15.44
C SER A 221 12.76 -6.67 -14.58
N LYS A 222 12.19 -5.69 -15.23
CA LYS A 222 11.45 -4.60 -14.60
C LYS A 222 10.02 -5.10 -14.32
N LEU A 223 9.53 -4.90 -13.10
CA LEU A 223 8.18 -5.31 -12.71
C LEU A 223 7.32 -4.09 -12.38
N ARG A 224 6.01 -4.25 -12.59
CA ARG A 224 4.99 -3.31 -12.15
C ARG A 224 4.04 -4.08 -11.21
N LEU A 225 4.36 -4.07 -9.92
CA LEU A 225 3.66 -4.81 -8.86
C LEU A 225 2.73 -3.91 -8.05
N ASP A 226 3.14 -2.64 -7.86
CA ASP A 226 2.43 -1.66 -7.07
C ASP A 226 1.46 -0.89 -7.96
N LEU A 227 0.18 -0.89 -7.57
CA LEU A 227 -0.91 -0.37 -8.39
C LEU A 227 -1.84 0.50 -7.54
N ILE A 228 -2.52 1.43 -8.23
CA ILE A 228 -3.71 2.11 -7.71
C ILE A 228 -4.88 1.79 -8.65
N LEU A 229 -5.84 1.01 -8.15
CA LEU A 229 -7.01 0.59 -8.89
C LEU A 229 -8.25 1.28 -8.36
N THR A 230 -9.27 1.44 -9.19
CA THR A 230 -10.57 2.01 -8.82
C THR A 230 -11.72 1.17 -9.38
N ASN A 231 -12.89 1.21 -8.71
CA ASN A 231 -14.10 0.53 -9.18
C ASN A 231 -14.98 1.41 -10.08
N LYS A 232 -14.60 2.65 -10.34
CA LYS A 232 -15.36 3.57 -11.22
C LYS A 232 -14.45 4.20 -12.27
N ASN A 233 -15.02 4.47 -13.45
CA ASN A 233 -14.32 5.25 -14.46
C ASN A 233 -14.27 6.71 -14.02
N ILE A 234 -13.05 7.25 -13.91
CA ILE A 234 -12.78 8.60 -13.40
C ILE A 234 -11.74 9.30 -14.27
N ASP A 235 -11.67 10.62 -14.17
CA ASP A 235 -10.62 11.40 -14.81
C ASP A 235 -9.33 11.34 -13.98
N VAL A 236 -8.23 10.90 -14.59
CA VAL A 236 -6.91 10.77 -13.95
C VAL A 236 -5.91 11.63 -14.70
N LYS A 237 -5.42 12.69 -14.07
CA LYS A 237 -4.45 13.60 -14.68
C LYS A 237 -3.11 12.92 -14.92
N SER A 238 -2.59 12.27 -13.88
CA SER A 238 -1.29 11.63 -13.97
C SER A 238 -1.17 10.39 -13.08
N SER A 239 -0.31 9.44 -13.52
CA SER A 239 0.14 8.29 -12.74
C SER A 239 1.64 8.11 -12.96
N ASN A 240 2.45 8.31 -11.92
CA ASN A 240 3.89 8.28 -12.00
C ASN A 240 4.50 7.45 -10.87
N VAL A 241 5.67 6.91 -11.14
CA VAL A 241 6.49 6.25 -10.14
C VAL A 241 7.36 7.27 -9.43
N ILE A 242 7.42 7.17 -8.11
CA ILE A 242 8.23 8.03 -7.23
C ILE A 242 9.20 7.17 -6.40
N PHE A 243 10.25 7.76 -5.88
CA PHE A 243 11.34 7.10 -5.14
C PHE A 243 12.15 6.10 -5.98
N ASN A 244 12.31 6.37 -7.26
CA ASN A 244 12.94 5.47 -8.23
C ASN A 244 14.38 5.89 -8.62
N GLY A 245 14.96 6.88 -7.91
CA GLY A 245 16.28 7.45 -8.17
C GLY A 245 16.31 8.49 -9.30
N SER A 246 15.21 8.66 -10.05
CA SER A 246 15.04 9.71 -11.05
C SER A 246 13.99 10.73 -10.60
N ASN A 247 12.90 10.24 -10.07
CA ASN A 247 11.88 11.03 -9.37
C ASN A 247 12.00 10.71 -7.87
N LYS A 248 12.81 11.50 -7.16
CA LYS A 248 13.18 11.33 -5.75
C LYS A 248 14.11 10.13 -5.49
N ASP A 249 14.86 10.19 -4.38
CA ASP A 249 15.80 9.15 -3.98
C ASP A 249 15.09 7.85 -3.58
N VAL A 250 15.79 6.73 -3.73
CA VAL A 250 15.26 5.40 -3.40
C VAL A 250 15.16 5.23 -1.88
N VAL A 251 13.99 4.78 -1.42
CA VAL A 251 13.68 4.62 0.02
C VAL A 251 13.32 3.19 0.42
N SER A 252 13.04 2.32 -0.55
CA SER A 252 12.61 0.93 -0.38
C SER A 252 13.10 0.11 -1.58
N ASP A 253 13.06 -1.19 -1.50
CA ASP A 253 13.25 -2.11 -2.63
C ASP A 253 12.07 -2.03 -3.63
N HIS A 254 10.93 -1.50 -3.21
CA HIS A 254 9.84 -1.05 -4.06
C HIS A 254 9.90 0.47 -4.30
N TYR A 255 9.45 0.91 -5.47
CA TYR A 255 9.19 2.31 -5.76
C TYR A 255 7.71 2.64 -5.52
N GLY A 256 7.44 3.85 -5.03
CA GLY A 256 6.07 4.31 -4.82
C GLY A 256 5.34 4.62 -6.12
N VAL A 257 4.01 4.63 -6.06
CA VAL A 257 3.15 5.12 -7.15
C VAL A 257 2.34 6.31 -6.65
N GLU A 258 2.41 7.41 -7.36
CA GLU A 258 1.61 8.61 -7.12
C GLU A 258 0.60 8.84 -8.25
N VAL A 259 -0.62 9.20 -7.88
CA VAL A 259 -1.72 9.49 -8.82
C VAL A 259 -2.34 10.84 -8.48
N GLU A 260 -2.58 11.67 -9.49
CA GLU A 260 -3.38 12.89 -9.39
C GLU A 260 -4.68 12.76 -10.19
N LEU A 261 -5.80 13.03 -9.46
CA LEU A 261 -7.16 13.05 -10.00
C LEU A 261 -7.62 14.47 -10.26
#